data_d743b9dacd3a9068f52570a26351926c
#
_entry.id   d743b9dacd3a9068f52570a26351926c
#
_cell.length_a   1.000
_cell.length_b   1.000
_cell.length_c   1.000
_cell.angle_alpha   90.00
_cell.angle_beta   90.00
_cell.angle_gamma   90.00
#
_symmetry.space_group_name_H-M   'P 1'
#
loop_
_entity.id
_entity.type
_entity.pdbx_description
1 polymer ?
#
loop_
_entity_poly.entity_id
_entity_poly.type
_entity_poly.pdbx_seq_one_letter_code
_entity_poly.pdbx_strand_id
1 'polypeptide(L)'
;MHDLKAVSTLFDLRGDFVHGYSYGSGHINDTYCIWVDQAGQRIRYILQRVNHNVFKQPIPLMENVKRVTDHALKRLKEEQCPEAYRRTLTLVPSVDGKPYALDSDGNCWRVYPFIERARTYDQIETTKQCQEAARAFGEFQKLTADLPGEPLFETIPNFHNTTSRLAALKEAIQSDPLGRVKEVQKEI
;
A
#
# COMPACT_ATOMS: atom_id res chain seq x y z
N MET A 1 3.44 -21.13 2.62
CA MET A 1 2.12 -20.50 2.42
C MET A 1 1.69 -19.97 3.78
N HIS A 2 1.26 -18.70 3.89
CA HIS A 2 0.87 -18.13 5.18
C HIS A 2 -0.47 -18.69 5.64
N ASP A 3 -0.63 -18.88 6.96
CA ASP A 3 -1.91 -19.24 7.58
C ASP A 3 -2.79 -17.98 7.70
N LEU A 4 -3.58 -17.72 6.66
CA LEU A 4 -4.45 -16.53 6.60
C LEU A 4 -5.50 -16.53 7.71
N LYS A 5 -5.95 -17.70 8.17
CA LYS A 5 -6.90 -17.80 9.27
C LYS A 5 -6.26 -17.34 10.56
N ALA A 6 -5.09 -17.85 10.90
CA ALA A 6 -4.36 -17.43 12.10
C ALA A 6 -4.02 -15.93 12.05
N VAL A 7 -3.54 -15.40 10.92
CA VAL A 7 -3.26 -13.97 10.79
C VAL A 7 -4.52 -13.12 10.91
N SER A 8 -5.66 -13.56 10.37
CA SER A 8 -6.91 -12.81 10.46
C SER A 8 -7.39 -12.61 11.90
N THR A 9 -7.09 -13.53 12.81
CA THR A 9 -7.46 -13.39 14.23
C THR A 9 -6.69 -12.29 14.98
N LEU A 10 -5.62 -11.77 14.38
CA LEU A 10 -4.86 -10.66 14.95
C LEU A 10 -5.55 -9.29 14.77
N PHE A 11 -6.65 -9.24 14.01
CA PHE A 11 -7.36 -8.00 13.68
C PHE A 11 -8.82 -8.01 14.15
N ASP A 12 -9.36 -6.83 14.47
CA ASP A 12 -10.76 -6.64 14.87
C ASP A 12 -11.71 -6.74 13.66
N LEU A 13 -11.82 -7.95 13.09
CA LEU A 13 -12.68 -8.22 11.93
C LEU A 13 -14.14 -8.46 12.27
N ARG A 14 -14.45 -8.65 13.56
CA ARG A 14 -15.82 -8.89 14.09
C ARG A 14 -16.59 -9.97 13.38
N GLY A 15 -15.94 -11.12 13.12
CA GLY A 15 -16.59 -12.24 12.44
C GLY A 15 -15.65 -13.41 12.25
N ASP A 16 -16.17 -14.47 11.65
CA ASP A 16 -15.43 -15.73 11.44
C ASP A 16 -14.76 -15.75 10.06
N PHE A 17 -13.49 -16.13 10.03
CA PHE A 17 -12.78 -16.36 8.77
C PHE A 17 -13.41 -17.50 7.98
N VAL A 18 -13.75 -17.28 6.72
CA VAL A 18 -14.33 -18.30 5.83
C VAL A 18 -13.28 -18.89 4.91
N HIS A 19 -12.63 -18.08 4.09
CA HIS A 19 -11.54 -18.48 3.20
C HIS A 19 -10.75 -17.26 2.73
N GLY A 20 -9.59 -17.50 2.10
CA GLY A 20 -8.78 -16.46 1.48
C GLY A 20 -7.97 -17.00 0.31
N TYR A 21 -7.57 -16.10 -0.59
CA TYR A 21 -6.76 -16.41 -1.78
C TYR A 21 -5.86 -15.22 -2.13
N SER A 22 -4.77 -15.49 -2.87
CA SER A 22 -3.88 -14.42 -3.37
C SER A 22 -4.63 -13.48 -4.30
N TYR A 23 -4.41 -12.17 -4.15
CA TYR A 23 -5.16 -11.15 -4.86
C TYR A 23 -4.25 -10.08 -5.46
N GLY A 24 -4.53 -9.71 -6.71
CA GLY A 24 -3.82 -8.66 -7.44
C GLY A 24 -2.56 -9.14 -8.16
N SER A 25 -2.00 -8.26 -8.99
CA SER A 25 -0.80 -8.47 -9.80
C SER A 25 0.46 -7.82 -9.21
N GLY A 26 0.35 -7.23 -8.02
CA GLY A 26 1.48 -6.56 -7.34
C GLY A 26 2.58 -7.53 -6.92
N HIS A 27 3.85 -7.12 -7.10
CA HIS A 27 5.03 -7.98 -6.87
C HIS A 27 5.83 -7.64 -5.60
N ILE A 28 5.43 -6.60 -4.85
CA ILE A 28 6.19 -6.16 -3.68
C ILE A 28 5.66 -6.82 -2.41
N ASN A 29 4.37 -6.65 -2.12
CA ASN A 29 3.74 -7.18 -0.92
C ASN A 29 2.93 -8.43 -1.25
N ASP A 30 2.84 -9.37 -0.31
CA ASP A 30 1.90 -10.48 -0.46
C ASP A 30 0.50 -10.01 -0.10
N THR A 31 -0.39 -10.04 -1.07
CA THR A 31 -1.75 -9.53 -0.93
C THR A 31 -2.77 -10.65 -1.06
N TYR A 32 -3.72 -10.70 -0.15
CA TYR A 32 -4.79 -11.70 -0.11
C TYR A 32 -6.14 -11.01 0.03
N CYS A 33 -7.13 -11.53 -0.70
CA CYS A 33 -8.54 -11.24 -0.42
C CYS A 33 -9.05 -12.32 0.54
N ILE A 34 -9.57 -11.90 1.68
CA ILE A 34 -10.18 -12.81 2.66
C ILE A 34 -11.67 -12.52 2.80
N TRP A 35 -12.44 -13.56 3.07
CA TRP A 35 -13.86 -13.51 3.36
C TRP A 35 -14.10 -13.78 4.84
N VAL A 36 -14.90 -12.94 5.44
CA VAL A 36 -15.29 -13.03 6.86
C VAL A 36 -16.80 -13.07 6.94
N ASP A 37 -17.35 -14.00 7.69
CA ASP A 37 -18.79 -14.07 7.99
C ASP A 37 -19.07 -13.20 9.21
N GLN A 38 -19.87 -12.17 9.03
CA GLN A 38 -20.35 -11.28 10.09
C GLN A 38 -21.85 -11.46 10.24
N ALA A 39 -22.29 -12.33 11.14
CA ALA A 39 -23.70 -12.62 11.40
C ALA A 39 -24.48 -13.01 10.14
N GLY A 40 -23.94 -13.91 9.30
CA GLY A 40 -24.53 -14.38 8.06
C GLY A 40 -24.29 -13.50 6.84
N GLN A 41 -23.59 -12.37 7.01
CA GLN A 41 -23.16 -11.50 5.92
C GLN A 41 -21.68 -11.75 5.60
N ARG A 42 -21.38 -12.11 4.35
CA ARG A 42 -20.00 -12.32 3.90
C ARG A 42 -19.38 -11.00 3.44
N ILE A 43 -18.35 -10.57 4.16
CA ILE A 43 -17.63 -9.32 3.90
C ILE A 43 -16.20 -9.66 3.46
N ARG A 44 -15.70 -8.91 2.48
CA ARG A 44 -14.32 -9.05 2.00
C ARG A 44 -13.40 -8.03 2.65
N TYR A 45 -12.19 -8.48 2.90
CA TYR A 45 -11.08 -7.62 3.32
C TYR A 45 -9.85 -7.92 2.48
N ILE A 46 -8.97 -6.94 2.38
CA ILE A 46 -7.61 -7.14 1.90
C ILE A 46 -6.71 -7.33 3.12
N LEU A 47 -6.08 -8.49 3.20
CA LEU A 47 -5.05 -8.83 4.16
C LEU A 47 -3.71 -8.80 3.43
N GLN A 48 -2.77 -7.97 3.89
CA GLN A 48 -1.52 -7.76 3.18
C GLN A 48 -0.31 -7.85 4.11
N ARG A 49 0.67 -8.68 3.72
CA ARG A 49 1.97 -8.74 4.37
C ARG A 49 2.89 -7.69 3.76
N VAL A 50 3.43 -6.83 4.60
CA VAL A 50 4.42 -5.83 4.21
C VAL A 50 5.77 -6.53 3.95
N ASN A 51 6.34 -6.32 2.79
CA ASN A 51 7.63 -6.91 2.42
C ASN A 51 8.78 -6.21 3.13
N HIS A 52 9.31 -6.83 4.18
CA HIS A 52 10.45 -6.32 4.96
C HIS A 52 11.79 -6.29 4.19
N ASN A 53 11.87 -6.98 3.04
CA ASN A 53 13.05 -6.86 2.18
C ASN A 53 13.10 -5.51 1.46
N VAL A 54 11.94 -4.92 1.16
CA VAL A 54 11.80 -3.59 0.55
C VAL A 54 11.66 -2.53 1.64
N PHE A 55 10.72 -2.73 2.56
CA PHE A 55 10.45 -1.81 3.67
C PHE A 55 11.13 -2.30 4.95
N LYS A 56 12.40 -1.90 5.13
CA LYS A 56 13.23 -2.34 6.26
C LYS A 56 12.66 -1.95 7.63
N GLN A 57 11.81 -0.93 7.67
CA GLN A 57 11.17 -0.42 8.88
C GLN A 57 9.64 -0.42 8.69
N PRO A 58 8.98 -1.59 8.77
CA PRO A 58 7.54 -1.70 8.49
C PRO A 58 6.66 -0.98 9.53
N ILE A 59 7.12 -0.83 10.77
CA ILE A 59 6.36 -0.12 11.81
C ILE A 59 6.27 1.39 11.51
N PRO A 60 7.37 2.13 11.30
CA PRO A 60 7.32 3.51 10.82
C PRO A 60 6.52 3.69 9.52
N LEU A 61 6.61 2.75 8.59
CA LEU A 61 5.76 2.75 7.40
C LEU A 61 4.28 2.75 7.77
N MET A 62 3.86 1.88 8.69
CA MET A 62 2.45 1.77 9.08
C MET A 62 1.97 2.99 9.88
N GLU A 63 2.84 3.65 10.63
CA GLU A 63 2.54 4.95 11.25
C GLU A 63 2.30 6.03 10.20
N ASN A 64 3.15 6.10 9.17
CA ASN A 64 2.94 7.01 8.03
C ASN A 64 1.61 6.73 7.34
N VAL A 65 1.33 5.46 7.01
CA VAL A 65 0.07 5.06 6.35
C VAL A 65 -1.13 5.48 7.19
N LYS A 66 -1.11 5.22 8.50
CA LYS A 66 -2.20 5.62 9.40
C LYS A 66 -2.39 7.14 9.42
N ARG A 67 -1.33 7.91 9.62
CA ARG A 67 -1.40 9.38 9.67
C ARG A 67 -2.00 9.97 8.39
N VAL A 68 -1.51 9.52 7.24
CA VAL A 68 -1.95 9.98 5.93
C VAL A 68 -3.40 9.61 5.65
N THR A 69 -3.79 8.35 5.91
CA THR A 69 -5.14 7.88 5.60
C THR A 69 -6.18 8.45 6.57
N ASP A 70 -5.86 8.57 7.85
CA ASP A 70 -6.76 9.20 8.83
C ASP A 70 -6.98 10.68 8.53
N HIS A 71 -5.91 11.42 8.17
CA HIS A 71 -6.02 12.82 7.77
C HIS A 71 -6.85 12.99 6.50
N ALA A 72 -6.58 12.21 5.46
CA ALA A 72 -7.35 12.23 4.22
C ALA A 72 -8.84 11.90 4.47
N LEU A 73 -9.13 10.91 5.30
CA LEU A 73 -10.52 10.56 5.65
C LEU A 73 -11.22 11.68 6.41
N LYS A 74 -10.51 12.33 7.35
CA LYS A 74 -11.03 13.49 8.09
C LYS A 74 -11.39 14.61 7.13
N ARG A 75 -10.49 15.00 6.22
CA ARG A 75 -10.71 16.04 5.21
C ARG A 75 -11.91 15.73 4.31
N LEU A 76 -11.98 14.49 3.79
CA LEU A 76 -13.11 14.06 2.97
C LEU A 76 -14.45 14.13 3.70
N LYS A 77 -14.48 13.83 5.00
CA LYS A 77 -15.70 13.98 5.84
C LYS A 77 -16.06 15.43 6.07
N GLU A 78 -15.09 16.30 6.35
CA GLU A 78 -15.30 17.75 6.51
C GLU A 78 -15.85 18.39 5.21
N GLU A 79 -15.37 17.93 4.05
CA GLU A 79 -15.87 18.34 2.73
C GLU A 79 -17.23 17.67 2.37
N GLN A 80 -17.81 16.89 3.27
CA GLN A 80 -19.06 16.13 3.07
C GLN A 80 -19.02 15.23 1.82
N CYS A 81 -17.83 14.68 1.51
CA CYS A 81 -17.63 13.84 0.35
C CYS A 81 -18.44 12.55 0.46
N PRO A 82 -19.33 12.24 -0.51
CA PRO A 82 -20.05 10.98 -0.50
C PRO A 82 -19.10 9.79 -0.51
N GLU A 83 -19.39 8.76 0.29
CA GLU A 83 -18.58 7.55 0.39
C GLU A 83 -17.08 7.82 0.68
N ALA A 84 -16.78 8.78 1.56
CA ALA A 84 -15.41 9.19 1.90
C ALA A 84 -14.46 8.01 2.18
N TYR A 85 -14.96 6.96 2.84
CA TYR A 85 -14.21 5.74 3.15
C TYR A 85 -13.86 4.87 1.92
N ARG A 86 -14.41 5.17 0.73
CA ARG A 86 -14.03 4.53 -0.52
C ARG A 86 -12.94 5.31 -1.27
N ARG A 87 -12.67 6.55 -0.87
CA ARG A 87 -11.71 7.45 -1.53
C ARG A 87 -10.34 7.47 -0.87
N THR A 88 -10.23 6.86 0.30
CA THR A 88 -8.97 6.61 0.98
C THR A 88 -9.00 5.24 1.63
N LEU A 89 -7.82 4.67 1.91
CA LEU A 89 -7.74 3.42 2.66
C LEU A 89 -8.19 3.66 4.10
N THR A 90 -8.95 2.72 4.65
CA THR A 90 -9.31 2.68 6.07
C THR A 90 -8.70 1.43 6.67
N LEU A 91 -7.75 1.59 7.58
CA LEU A 91 -7.12 0.46 8.23
C LEU A 91 -8.06 -0.16 9.26
N VAL A 92 -8.17 -1.50 9.25
CA VAL A 92 -8.78 -2.25 10.35
C VAL A 92 -7.73 -2.37 11.45
N PRO A 93 -8.04 -1.98 12.70
CA PRO A 93 -7.08 -2.11 13.79
C PRO A 93 -6.81 -3.57 14.14
N SER A 94 -5.62 -3.84 14.64
CA SER A 94 -5.35 -5.11 15.30
C SER A 94 -6.14 -5.21 16.60
N VAL A 95 -6.20 -6.38 17.20
CA VAL A 95 -6.82 -6.60 18.51
C VAL A 95 -6.18 -5.74 19.62
N ASP A 96 -4.92 -5.30 19.43
CA ASP A 96 -4.20 -4.37 20.32
C ASP A 96 -4.44 -2.89 19.95
N GLY A 97 -5.32 -2.59 19.01
CA GLY A 97 -5.65 -1.23 18.54
C GLY A 97 -4.59 -0.58 17.65
N LYS A 98 -3.57 -1.32 17.17
CA LYS A 98 -2.53 -0.83 16.27
C LYS A 98 -2.99 -0.89 14.80
N PRO A 99 -2.40 -0.08 13.89
CA PRO A 99 -2.71 -0.13 12.45
C PRO A 99 -2.10 -1.34 11.73
N TYR A 100 -1.45 -2.23 12.44
CA TYR A 100 -0.79 -3.44 11.95
C TYR A 100 -0.78 -4.52 13.02
N ALA A 101 -0.48 -5.75 12.63
CA ALA A 101 -0.17 -6.83 13.54
C ALA A 101 1.14 -7.52 13.13
N LEU A 102 1.83 -8.14 14.08
CA LEU A 102 2.97 -9.02 13.80
C LEU A 102 2.51 -10.46 14.01
N ASP A 103 2.82 -11.35 13.05
CA ASP A 103 2.62 -12.79 13.24
C ASP A 103 3.76 -13.41 14.07
N SER A 104 3.67 -14.72 14.33
CA SER A 104 4.68 -15.49 15.10
C SER A 104 6.07 -15.45 14.49
N ASP A 105 6.17 -15.22 13.17
CA ASP A 105 7.43 -15.15 12.42
C ASP A 105 7.97 -13.72 12.34
N GLY A 106 7.26 -12.74 12.96
CA GLY A 106 7.63 -11.33 12.97
C GLY A 106 7.24 -10.59 11.67
N ASN A 107 6.44 -11.20 10.77
CA ASN A 107 5.97 -10.50 9.60
C ASN A 107 4.94 -9.44 9.98
N CYS A 108 5.06 -8.25 9.39
CA CYS A 108 4.11 -7.16 9.58
C CYS A 108 2.93 -7.29 8.60
N TRP A 109 1.74 -7.30 9.14
CA TRP A 109 0.48 -7.40 8.40
C TRP A 109 -0.39 -6.18 8.60
N ARG A 110 -1.19 -5.86 7.58
CA ARG A 110 -2.24 -4.85 7.64
C ARG A 110 -3.52 -5.35 6.97
N VAL A 111 -4.65 -4.80 7.42
CA VAL A 111 -5.96 -5.13 6.85
C VAL A 111 -6.70 -3.85 6.53
N TYR A 112 -7.42 -3.87 5.42
CA TYR A 112 -8.39 -2.83 5.07
C TYR A 112 -9.61 -3.43 4.35
N PRO A 113 -10.79 -2.80 4.44
CA PRO A 113 -11.97 -3.26 3.75
C PRO A 113 -11.74 -3.37 2.24
N PHE A 114 -12.27 -4.40 1.63
CA PHE A 114 -12.25 -4.53 0.18
C PHE A 114 -13.14 -3.43 -0.45
N ILE A 115 -12.63 -2.73 -1.43
CA ILE A 115 -13.41 -1.71 -2.15
C ILE A 115 -14.25 -2.40 -3.21
N GLU A 116 -15.53 -2.62 -2.88
CA GLU A 116 -16.48 -3.28 -3.77
C GLU A 116 -16.79 -2.43 -5.01
N ARG A 117 -17.18 -3.09 -6.11
CA ARG A 117 -17.57 -2.44 -7.37
C ARG A 117 -16.49 -1.51 -7.94
N ALA A 118 -15.21 -1.80 -7.66
CA ALA A 118 -14.07 -1.15 -8.26
C ALA A 118 -13.47 -2.06 -9.34
N ARG A 119 -12.99 -1.47 -10.43
CA ARG A 119 -12.21 -2.14 -11.47
C ARG A 119 -10.78 -1.62 -11.42
N THR A 120 -9.82 -2.52 -11.47
CA THR A 120 -8.39 -2.20 -11.59
C THR A 120 -7.95 -2.32 -13.04
N TYR A 121 -6.94 -1.53 -13.41
CA TYR A 121 -6.31 -1.55 -14.72
C TYR A 121 -4.81 -1.65 -14.53
N ASP A 122 -4.19 -2.67 -15.10
CA ASP A 122 -2.73 -2.85 -15.05
C ASP A 122 -2.02 -1.94 -16.07
N GLN A 123 -2.74 -1.53 -17.12
CA GLN A 123 -2.26 -0.62 -18.16
C GLN A 123 -3.30 0.44 -18.46
N ILE A 124 -2.84 1.63 -18.86
CA ILE A 124 -3.70 2.71 -19.34
C ILE A 124 -4.04 2.43 -20.79
N GLU A 125 -5.33 2.28 -21.08
CA GLU A 125 -5.85 1.98 -22.41
C GLU A 125 -6.46 3.22 -23.10
N THR A 126 -6.83 4.23 -22.33
CA THR A 126 -7.51 5.42 -22.86
C THR A 126 -7.01 6.71 -22.21
N THR A 127 -7.09 7.83 -22.98
CA THR A 127 -6.79 9.17 -22.47
C THR A 127 -7.62 9.53 -21.22
N LYS A 128 -8.88 9.07 -21.18
CA LYS A 128 -9.75 9.31 -20.03
C LYS A 128 -9.22 8.63 -18.77
N GLN A 129 -8.73 7.39 -18.84
CA GLN A 129 -8.11 6.72 -17.71
C GLN A 129 -6.87 7.47 -17.21
N CYS A 130 -6.04 7.99 -18.14
CA CYS A 130 -4.88 8.80 -17.79
C CYS A 130 -5.30 10.09 -17.05
N GLN A 131 -6.32 10.79 -17.54
CA GLN A 131 -6.85 12.00 -16.91
C GLN A 131 -7.41 11.72 -15.51
N GLU A 132 -8.17 10.64 -15.34
CA GLU A 132 -8.72 10.27 -14.02
C GLU A 132 -7.61 9.88 -13.03
N ALA A 133 -6.58 9.14 -13.48
CA ALA A 133 -5.43 8.84 -12.64
C ALA A 133 -4.69 10.12 -12.20
N ALA A 134 -4.41 11.03 -13.14
CA ALA A 134 -3.75 12.31 -12.83
C ALA A 134 -4.60 13.16 -11.87
N ARG A 135 -5.93 13.19 -12.07
CA ARG A 135 -6.86 13.87 -11.15
C ARG A 135 -6.79 13.28 -9.76
N ALA A 136 -6.83 11.95 -9.62
CA ALA A 136 -6.77 11.28 -8.33
C ALA A 136 -5.47 11.60 -7.58
N PHE A 137 -4.33 11.63 -8.27
CA PHE A 137 -3.06 12.05 -7.68
C PHE A 137 -3.08 13.53 -7.23
N GLY A 138 -3.63 14.44 -8.05
CA GLY A 138 -3.78 15.86 -7.67
C GLY A 138 -4.71 16.06 -6.48
N GLU A 139 -5.84 15.35 -6.42
CA GLU A 139 -6.75 15.35 -5.28
C GLU A 139 -6.08 14.81 -4.01
N PHE A 140 -5.30 13.72 -4.12
CA PHE A 140 -4.54 13.18 -3.01
C PHE A 140 -3.49 14.18 -2.47
N GLN A 141 -2.75 14.85 -3.35
CA GLN A 141 -1.82 15.91 -2.96
C GLN A 141 -2.53 17.05 -2.23
N LYS A 142 -3.70 17.49 -2.73
CA LYS A 142 -4.53 18.50 -2.07
C LYS A 142 -4.98 18.05 -0.68
N LEU A 143 -5.45 16.81 -0.55
CA LEU A 143 -5.91 16.26 0.73
C LEU A 143 -4.81 16.14 1.77
N THR A 144 -3.55 16.03 1.35
CA THR A 144 -2.42 15.80 2.25
C THR A 144 -1.50 17.03 2.40
N ALA A 145 -1.80 18.13 1.69
CA ALA A 145 -0.96 19.33 1.68
C ALA A 145 -0.79 19.98 3.07
N ASP A 146 -1.77 19.84 3.93
CA ASP A 146 -1.80 20.37 5.31
C ASP A 146 -1.71 19.26 6.37
N LEU A 147 -1.09 18.13 6.04
CA LEU A 147 -0.88 17.03 6.98
C LEU A 147 -0.10 17.54 8.21
N PRO A 148 -0.70 17.53 9.41
CA PRO A 148 -0.09 18.09 10.58
C PRO A 148 0.96 17.18 11.20
N GLY A 149 1.84 17.78 12.02
CA GLY A 149 2.86 17.08 12.81
C GLY A 149 4.21 17.03 12.09
N GLU A 150 5.10 16.20 12.64
CA GLU A 150 6.46 16.02 12.12
C GLU A 150 6.47 15.42 10.71
N PRO A 151 7.56 15.61 9.95
CA PRO A 151 7.74 14.94 8.67
C PRO A 151 7.48 13.44 8.75
N LEU A 152 6.99 12.86 7.67
CA LEU A 152 6.82 11.41 7.59
C LEU A 152 8.18 10.71 7.65
N PHE A 153 8.21 9.50 8.22
CA PHE A 153 9.42 8.68 8.24
C PHE A 153 9.87 8.36 6.81
N GLU A 154 11.16 8.46 6.53
CA GLU A 154 11.74 8.00 5.28
C GLU A 154 11.84 6.47 5.31
N THR A 155 10.90 5.78 4.66
CA THR A 155 10.76 4.31 4.74
C THR A 155 11.63 3.56 3.73
N ILE A 156 12.09 4.24 2.67
CA ILE A 156 13.09 3.75 1.72
C ILE A 156 14.11 4.88 1.52
N PRO A 157 15.26 4.83 2.20
CA PRO A 157 16.27 5.88 2.12
C PRO A 157 16.70 6.17 0.68
N ASN A 158 16.82 7.45 0.34
CA ASN A 158 17.22 7.92 -0.99
C ASN A 158 16.34 7.45 -2.16
N PHE A 159 15.10 6.99 -1.92
CA PHE A 159 14.24 6.44 -2.97
C PHE A 159 14.00 7.39 -4.14
N HIS A 160 13.81 8.68 -3.86
CA HIS A 160 13.63 9.74 -4.87
C HIS A 160 14.84 10.68 -5.01
N ASN A 161 16.02 10.28 -4.54
CA ASN A 161 17.24 11.06 -4.70
C ASN A 161 17.82 10.85 -6.12
N THR A 162 17.42 11.73 -7.06
CA THR A 162 17.82 11.64 -8.47
C THR A 162 19.35 11.78 -8.65
N THR A 163 20.01 12.60 -7.83
CA THR A 163 21.48 12.75 -7.86
C THR A 163 22.20 11.45 -7.52
N SER A 164 21.75 10.77 -6.45
CA SER A 164 22.31 9.47 -6.05
C SER A 164 22.05 8.40 -7.11
N ARG A 165 20.87 8.41 -7.73
CA ARG A 165 20.53 7.46 -8.81
C ARG A 165 21.36 7.69 -10.05
N LEU A 166 21.62 8.95 -10.43
CA LEU A 166 22.50 9.27 -11.54
C LEU A 166 23.96 8.84 -11.27
N ALA A 167 24.44 9.05 -10.03
CA ALA A 167 25.77 8.57 -9.64
C ALA A 167 25.88 7.04 -9.76
N ALA A 168 24.91 6.31 -9.25
CA ALA A 168 24.85 4.85 -9.35
C ALA A 168 24.79 4.35 -10.81
N LEU A 169 24.01 5.04 -11.67
CA LEU A 169 24.00 4.73 -13.11
C LEU A 169 25.38 4.91 -13.76
N LYS A 170 26.06 6.04 -13.49
CA LYS A 170 27.41 6.30 -14.02
C LYS A 170 28.42 5.25 -13.56
N GLU A 171 28.37 4.84 -12.30
CA GLU A 171 29.20 3.78 -11.75
C GLU A 171 28.94 2.43 -12.44
N ALA A 172 27.65 2.09 -12.64
CA ALA A 172 27.26 0.86 -13.34
C ALA A 172 27.75 0.84 -14.81
N ILE A 173 27.71 1.98 -15.50
CA ILE A 173 28.25 2.14 -16.86
C ILE A 173 29.77 1.94 -16.87
N GLN A 174 30.49 2.53 -15.92
CA GLN A 174 31.94 2.42 -15.83
C GLN A 174 32.41 1.01 -15.47
N SER A 175 31.71 0.35 -14.57
CA SER A 175 32.08 -0.99 -14.10
C SER A 175 31.72 -2.09 -15.11
N ASP A 176 30.62 -1.91 -15.83
CA ASP A 176 30.09 -2.82 -16.87
C ASP A 176 30.38 -4.32 -16.65
N PRO A 177 30.03 -4.90 -15.49
CA PRO A 177 30.44 -6.25 -15.11
C PRO A 177 29.95 -7.36 -16.06
N LEU A 178 28.93 -7.06 -16.85
CA LEU A 178 28.29 -7.99 -17.79
C LEU A 178 28.53 -7.62 -19.26
N GLY A 179 29.31 -6.57 -19.56
CA GLY A 179 29.64 -6.12 -20.92
C GLY A 179 28.43 -5.63 -21.73
N ARG A 180 27.38 -5.14 -21.07
CA ARG A 180 26.10 -4.71 -21.71
C ARG A 180 26.10 -3.28 -22.22
N VAL A 181 27.02 -2.44 -21.75
CA VAL A 181 27.08 -1.01 -22.10
C VAL A 181 27.06 -0.77 -23.61
N LYS A 182 27.83 -1.61 -24.34
CA LYS A 182 27.89 -1.53 -25.82
C LYS A 182 26.56 -1.78 -26.51
N GLU A 183 25.64 -2.52 -25.90
CA GLU A 183 24.32 -2.87 -26.45
C GLU A 183 23.30 -1.74 -26.26
N VAL A 184 23.53 -0.85 -25.26
CA VAL A 184 22.60 0.22 -24.85
C VAL A 184 23.21 1.62 -25.00
N GLN A 185 24.17 1.78 -25.92
CA GLN A 185 24.85 3.07 -26.14
C GLN A 185 23.92 4.20 -26.57
N LYS A 186 22.77 3.88 -27.17
CA LYS A 186 21.79 4.88 -27.60
C LYS A 186 20.91 5.39 -26.46
N GLU A 187 20.83 4.63 -25.39
CA GLU A 187 20.02 4.90 -24.20
C GLU A 187 20.82 5.61 -23.11
N ILE A 188 22.14 5.57 -23.17
CA ILE A 188 23.10 6.22 -22.27
C ILE A 188 23.50 7.60 -22.78
#